data_b4871a1a4df876ce7f838b3ea83f3de3
#
_entry.id   b4871a1a4df876ce7f838b3ea83f3de3
#
_cell.length_a   1.000
_cell.length_b   1.000
_cell.length_c   1.000
_cell.angle_alpha   90.00
_cell.angle_beta   90.00
_cell.angle_gamma   90.00
#
_symmetry.space_group_name_H-M   'P 1'
#
loop_
_entity.id
_entity.type
_entity.pdbx_description
1 polymer ?
#
loop_
_entity_poly.entity_id
_entity_poly.type
_entity_poly.pdbx_seq_one_letter_code
_entity_poly.pdbx_strand_id
1 'polypeptide(L)'
;MKKTIFLIGYMGSGKSVIGKKLSNSILYSFYDLDNFITTNEGITINEIFEQKKELYFRKIEREYLNELINKDEHKVISLGGGTPCYSDNMDLILNTSNSDSIYLNRSIDFLVERLYNKISSRPLIAHLKSKEELKEFISKHLFERNQYYLRSKIILNTNNLELHDVVEELKKLLG
;
A
#
# COMPACT_ATOMS: atom_id res chain seq x y z
N MET A 1 -5.89 8.30 22.77
CA MET A 1 -4.73 7.99 21.87
C MET A 1 -5.14 8.27 20.43
N LYS A 2 -4.21 8.77 19.60
CA LYS A 2 -4.48 9.04 18.17
C LYS A 2 -4.61 7.72 17.41
N LYS A 3 -5.55 7.65 16.44
CA LYS A 3 -5.81 6.43 15.67
C LYS A 3 -5.00 6.41 14.37
N THR A 4 -4.40 5.28 14.04
CA THR A 4 -3.68 5.05 12.78
C THR A 4 -4.39 3.98 11.96
N ILE A 5 -4.65 4.25 10.69
CA ILE A 5 -5.25 3.31 9.74
C ILE A 5 -4.21 3.02 8.65
N PHE A 6 -3.80 1.76 8.52
CA PHE A 6 -2.88 1.31 7.49
C PHE A 6 -3.64 0.68 6.34
N LEU A 7 -3.41 1.17 5.12
CA LEU A 7 -3.92 0.54 3.90
C LEU A 7 -2.84 -0.33 3.26
N ILE A 8 -3.14 -1.61 3.16
CA ILE A 8 -2.28 -2.67 2.63
C ILE A 8 -2.88 -3.19 1.33
N GLY A 9 -2.05 -3.65 0.41
CA GLY A 9 -2.49 -4.26 -0.84
C GLY A 9 -1.48 -4.12 -1.97
N TYR A 10 -1.72 -4.84 -3.05
CA TYR A 10 -0.86 -4.86 -4.21
C TYR A 10 -0.83 -3.50 -4.94
N MET A 11 0.20 -3.27 -5.78
CA MET A 11 0.19 -2.13 -6.70
C MET A 11 -1.07 -2.18 -7.57
N GLY A 12 -1.70 -1.03 -7.80
CA GLY A 12 -2.96 -0.96 -8.55
C GLY A 12 -4.23 -1.26 -7.75
N SER A 13 -4.16 -1.68 -6.47
CA SER A 13 -5.36 -1.94 -5.65
C SER A 13 -6.14 -0.67 -5.27
N GLY A 14 -5.54 0.51 -5.41
CA GLY A 14 -6.23 1.78 -5.18
C GLY A 14 -5.95 2.44 -3.82
N LYS A 15 -4.99 1.94 -3.04
CA LYS A 15 -4.67 2.44 -1.69
C LYS A 15 -4.59 3.96 -1.57
N SER A 16 -3.78 4.62 -2.40
CA SER A 16 -3.57 6.08 -2.32
C SER A 16 -4.85 6.87 -2.58
N VAL A 17 -5.64 6.47 -3.58
CA VAL A 17 -6.90 7.16 -3.92
C VAL A 17 -7.96 6.91 -2.84
N ILE A 18 -8.11 5.65 -2.41
CA ILE A 18 -9.03 5.25 -1.34
C ILE A 18 -8.63 5.93 -0.04
N GLY A 19 -7.34 5.90 0.32
CA GLY A 19 -6.82 6.49 1.55
C GLY A 19 -7.05 7.99 1.63
N LYS A 20 -6.79 8.72 0.54
CA LYS A 20 -7.04 10.16 0.46
C LYS A 20 -8.54 10.49 0.61
N LYS A 21 -9.41 9.69 -0.03
CA LYS A 21 -10.86 9.91 0.07
C LYS A 21 -11.40 9.54 1.46
N LEU A 22 -10.93 8.42 2.02
CA LEU A 22 -11.28 8.01 3.38
C LEU A 22 -10.84 9.06 4.40
N SER A 23 -9.57 9.47 4.39
CA SER A 23 -9.03 10.45 5.34
C SER A 23 -9.81 11.75 5.34
N ASN A 24 -10.17 12.26 4.16
CA ASN A 24 -11.00 13.46 4.04
C ASN A 24 -12.40 13.27 4.65
N SER A 25 -13.01 12.09 4.49
CA SER A 25 -14.36 11.80 4.98
C SER A 25 -14.44 11.64 6.51
N ILE A 26 -13.32 11.25 7.14
CA ILE A 26 -13.22 11.05 8.59
C ILE A 26 -12.37 12.12 9.29
N LEU A 27 -11.93 13.14 8.56
CA LEU A 27 -11.12 14.27 9.05
C LEU A 27 -9.78 13.82 9.67
N TYR A 28 -9.12 12.85 9.04
CA TYR A 28 -7.78 12.38 9.39
C TYR A 28 -6.73 12.91 8.41
N SER A 29 -5.48 13.01 8.85
CA SER A 29 -4.35 13.27 7.95
C SER A 29 -4.13 12.09 7.01
N PHE A 30 -3.70 12.36 5.79
CA PHE A 30 -3.35 11.33 4.80
C PHE A 30 -1.87 11.33 4.48
N TYR A 31 -1.25 10.16 4.54
CA TYR A 31 0.13 9.91 4.11
C TYR A 31 0.19 8.77 3.12
N ASP A 32 0.87 8.99 2.00
CA ASP A 32 1.33 7.93 1.11
C ASP A 32 2.82 7.73 1.41
N LEU A 33 3.19 6.53 1.87
CA LEU A 33 4.56 6.26 2.33
C LEU A 33 5.59 6.44 1.20
N ASP A 34 5.25 6.02 -0.03
CA ASP A 34 6.14 6.16 -1.18
C ASP A 34 6.38 7.66 -1.48
N ASN A 35 5.33 8.49 -1.42
CA ASN A 35 5.45 9.94 -1.58
C ASN A 35 6.21 10.59 -0.41
N PHE A 36 6.00 10.10 0.81
CA PHE A 36 6.72 10.60 1.98
C PHE A 36 8.23 10.35 1.87
N ILE A 37 8.61 9.15 1.43
CA ILE A 37 10.00 8.78 1.16
C ILE A 37 10.59 9.72 0.09
N THR A 38 9.94 9.84 -1.07
CA THR A 38 10.46 10.68 -2.18
C THR A 38 10.61 12.14 -1.79
N THR A 39 9.68 12.67 -1.00
CA THR A 39 9.75 14.06 -0.52
C THR A 39 10.93 14.28 0.41
N ASN A 40 11.20 13.36 1.32
CA ASN A 40 12.30 13.50 2.29
C ASN A 40 13.68 13.18 1.69
N GLU A 41 13.76 12.21 0.77
CA GLU A 41 15.01 11.87 0.08
C GLU A 41 15.37 12.85 -1.06
N GLY A 42 14.40 13.63 -1.56
CA GLY A 42 14.59 14.58 -2.66
C GLY A 42 14.79 13.92 -4.03
N ILE A 43 14.66 12.61 -4.12
CA ILE A 43 14.79 11.80 -5.34
C ILE A 43 13.67 10.75 -5.43
N THR A 44 13.38 10.27 -6.62
CA THR A 44 12.35 9.26 -6.83
C THR A 44 12.75 7.89 -6.28
N ILE A 45 11.76 7.03 -6.01
CA ILE A 45 12.02 5.64 -5.57
C ILE A 45 12.89 4.90 -6.59
N ASN A 46 12.68 5.12 -7.90
CA ASN A 46 13.51 4.51 -8.93
C ASN A 46 14.98 4.95 -8.82
N GLU A 47 15.22 6.24 -8.65
CA GLU A 47 16.58 6.76 -8.44
C GLU A 47 17.22 6.20 -7.16
N ILE A 48 16.44 6.00 -6.09
CA ILE A 48 16.92 5.34 -4.87
C ILE A 48 17.38 3.92 -5.19
N PHE A 49 16.56 3.12 -5.92
CA PHE A 49 16.94 1.76 -6.31
C PHE A 49 18.17 1.73 -7.21
N GLU A 50 18.30 2.65 -8.15
CA GLU A 50 19.44 2.73 -9.09
C GLU A 50 20.73 3.13 -8.37
N GLN A 51 20.68 4.19 -7.55
CA GLN A 51 21.85 4.82 -6.94
C GLN A 51 22.26 4.17 -5.61
N LYS A 52 21.27 3.83 -4.76
CA LYS A 52 21.50 3.39 -3.38
C LYS A 52 21.13 1.93 -3.12
N LYS A 53 20.51 1.24 -4.10
CA LYS A 53 20.11 -0.18 -4.07
C LYS A 53 18.94 -0.50 -3.10
N GLU A 54 18.42 -1.72 -3.23
CA GLU A 54 17.25 -2.15 -2.48
C GLU A 54 17.45 -2.13 -0.95
N LEU A 55 18.62 -2.55 -0.48
CA LEU A 55 18.89 -2.60 0.96
C LEU A 55 18.74 -1.23 1.64
N TYR A 56 19.24 -0.17 0.99
CA TYR A 56 19.05 1.19 1.47
C TYR A 56 17.58 1.59 1.48
N PHE A 57 16.86 1.32 0.37
CA PHE A 57 15.44 1.62 0.28
C PHE A 57 14.66 0.95 1.42
N ARG A 58 14.88 -0.34 1.69
CA ARG A 58 14.19 -1.06 2.77
C ARG A 58 14.49 -0.51 4.15
N LYS A 59 15.72 -0.05 4.37
CA LYS A 59 16.09 0.62 5.62
C LYS A 59 15.30 1.91 5.81
N ILE A 60 15.34 2.82 4.83
CA ILE A 60 14.64 4.10 4.94
C ILE A 60 13.11 3.95 4.92
N GLU A 61 12.57 2.99 4.17
CA GLU A 61 11.15 2.65 4.18
C GLU A 61 10.67 2.31 5.60
N ARG A 62 11.47 1.52 6.34
CA ARG A 62 11.20 1.16 7.73
C ARG A 62 11.32 2.37 8.67
N GLU A 63 12.32 3.20 8.48
CA GLU A 63 12.54 4.41 9.28
C GLU A 63 11.40 5.41 9.11
N TYR A 64 11.02 5.72 7.87
CA TYR A 64 9.93 6.63 7.56
C TYR A 64 8.55 6.09 7.95
N LEU A 65 8.33 4.78 7.84
CA LEU A 65 7.11 4.16 8.37
C LEU A 65 7.01 4.40 9.88
N ASN A 66 8.09 4.18 10.62
CA ASN A 66 8.13 4.40 12.07
C ASN A 66 7.94 5.89 12.43
N GLU A 67 8.52 6.81 11.65
CA GLU A 67 8.30 8.25 11.82
C GLU A 67 6.82 8.60 11.66
N LEU A 68 6.17 8.12 10.59
CA LEU A 68 4.74 8.35 10.35
C LEU A 68 3.87 7.77 11.48
N ILE A 69 4.20 6.59 12.00
CA ILE A 69 3.48 5.97 13.12
C ILE A 69 3.51 6.88 14.35
N ASN A 70 4.66 7.49 14.63
CA ASN A 70 4.87 8.29 15.83
C ASN A 70 4.35 9.73 15.76
N LYS A 71 3.81 10.20 14.62
CA LYS A 71 3.15 11.52 14.56
C LYS A 71 1.92 11.54 15.47
N ASP A 72 1.78 12.59 16.30
CA ASP A 72 0.67 12.73 17.25
C ASP A 72 -0.61 13.29 16.61
N GLU A 73 -1.17 12.52 15.69
CA GLU A 73 -2.41 12.86 14.97
C GLU A 73 -3.17 11.61 14.52
N HIS A 74 -4.48 11.76 14.27
CA HIS A 74 -5.26 10.73 13.57
C HIS A 74 -4.87 10.69 12.10
N LYS A 75 -4.57 9.50 11.57
CA LYS A 75 -4.02 9.39 10.22
C LYS A 75 -4.38 8.11 9.47
N VAL A 76 -4.40 8.23 8.16
CA VAL A 76 -4.46 7.12 7.21
C VAL A 76 -3.13 7.05 6.48
N ILE A 77 -2.47 5.90 6.50
CA ILE A 77 -1.18 5.65 5.85
C ILE A 77 -1.39 4.62 4.73
N SER A 78 -1.18 5.03 3.49
CA SER A 78 -1.10 4.13 2.33
C SER A 78 0.31 3.57 2.24
N LEU A 79 0.45 2.26 2.33
CA LEU A 79 1.75 1.58 2.29
C LEU A 79 2.17 1.24 0.86
N GLY A 80 3.47 1.18 0.59
CA GLY A 80 4.01 0.53 -0.60
C GLY A 80 3.59 -0.94 -0.65
N GLY A 81 3.40 -1.49 -1.87
CA GLY A 81 2.95 -2.89 -2.00
C GLY A 81 3.93 -3.91 -1.41
N GLY A 82 5.21 -3.58 -1.31
CA GLY A 82 6.22 -4.43 -0.69
C GLY A 82 6.40 -4.20 0.82
N THR A 83 5.99 -3.04 1.33
CA THR A 83 6.29 -2.61 2.71
C THR A 83 5.97 -3.66 3.77
N PRO A 84 4.80 -4.33 3.79
CA PRO A 84 4.49 -5.34 4.79
C PRO A 84 5.34 -6.62 4.71
N CYS A 85 5.98 -6.85 3.55
CA CYS A 85 6.66 -8.10 3.23
C CYS A 85 8.14 -8.11 3.62
N TYR A 86 8.67 -6.95 4.02
CA TYR A 86 10.10 -6.80 4.33
C TYR A 86 10.32 -6.52 5.81
N SER A 87 11.44 -7.05 6.32
CA SER A 87 11.82 -6.91 7.73
C SER A 87 10.67 -7.32 8.66
N ASP A 88 10.51 -6.62 9.77
CA ASP A 88 9.43 -6.78 10.75
C ASP A 88 8.29 -5.74 10.56
N ASN A 89 8.16 -5.17 9.35
CA ASN A 89 7.18 -4.11 9.09
C ASN A 89 5.74 -4.54 9.40
N MET A 90 5.37 -5.78 9.04
CA MET A 90 4.02 -6.27 9.35
C MET A 90 3.80 -6.39 10.85
N ASP A 91 4.80 -6.83 11.60
CA ASP A 91 4.73 -6.90 13.07
C ASP A 91 4.63 -5.51 13.68
N LEU A 92 5.41 -4.54 13.20
CA LEU A 92 5.29 -3.14 13.60
C LEU A 92 3.87 -2.61 13.39
N ILE A 93 3.30 -2.84 12.20
CA ILE A 93 1.95 -2.40 11.85
C ILE A 93 0.91 -3.01 12.81
N LEU A 94 0.99 -4.32 13.04
CA LEU A 94 0.05 -5.04 13.90
C LEU A 94 0.16 -4.68 15.37
N ASN A 95 1.36 -4.36 15.85
CA ASN A 95 1.64 -4.00 17.24
C ASN A 95 1.48 -2.50 17.52
N THR A 96 1.20 -1.68 16.48
CA THR A 96 0.94 -0.26 16.68
C THR A 96 -0.36 -0.08 17.49
N SER A 97 -0.25 0.64 18.61
CA SER A 97 -1.37 0.89 19.50
C SER A 97 -2.45 1.72 18.79
N ASN A 98 -3.73 1.43 19.08
CA ASN A 98 -4.89 2.11 18.50
C ASN A 98 -4.80 2.22 16.96
N SER A 99 -4.57 1.10 16.31
CA SER A 99 -4.46 1.03 14.86
C SER A 99 -5.36 -0.03 14.25
N ASP A 100 -5.75 0.21 13.00
CA ASP A 100 -6.34 -0.78 12.11
C ASP A 100 -5.46 -0.97 10.88
N SER A 101 -5.24 -2.22 10.50
CA SER A 101 -4.60 -2.59 9.25
C SER A 101 -5.65 -3.21 8.31
N ILE A 102 -5.75 -2.66 7.11
CA ILE A 102 -6.79 -3.00 6.14
C ILE A 102 -6.15 -3.48 4.85
N TYR A 103 -6.36 -4.74 4.51
CA TYR A 103 -5.98 -5.28 3.21
C TYR A 103 -7.08 -5.01 2.17
N LEU A 104 -6.79 -4.17 1.19
CA LEU A 104 -7.65 -3.94 0.02
C LEU A 104 -7.38 -5.06 -0.98
N ASN A 105 -8.17 -6.12 -0.89
CA ASN A 105 -8.03 -7.30 -1.74
C ASN A 105 -8.71 -7.07 -3.08
N ARG A 106 -7.97 -7.25 -4.18
CA ARG A 106 -8.41 -7.20 -5.58
C ARG A 106 -8.07 -8.50 -6.28
N SER A 107 -8.94 -8.94 -7.19
CA SER A 107 -8.65 -10.10 -8.04
C SER A 107 -7.45 -9.84 -8.95
N ILE A 108 -6.77 -10.91 -9.33
CA ILE A 108 -5.65 -10.84 -10.28
C ILE A 108 -6.10 -10.22 -11.59
N ASP A 109 -7.28 -10.63 -12.11
CA ASP A 109 -7.81 -10.10 -13.38
C ASP A 109 -8.05 -8.59 -13.32
N PHE A 110 -8.62 -8.08 -12.20
CA PHE A 110 -8.76 -6.64 -12.00
C PHE A 110 -7.40 -5.91 -12.00
N LEU A 111 -6.42 -6.48 -11.32
CA LEU A 111 -5.07 -5.88 -11.25
C LEU A 111 -4.40 -5.90 -12.63
N VAL A 112 -4.53 -6.98 -13.39
CA VAL A 112 -4.02 -7.09 -14.77
C VAL A 112 -4.59 -6.00 -15.65
N GLU A 113 -5.93 -5.87 -15.71
CA GLU A 113 -6.58 -4.86 -16.55
C GLU A 113 -6.14 -3.44 -16.17
N ARG A 114 -6.05 -3.15 -14.88
CA ARG A 114 -5.66 -1.82 -14.41
C ARG A 114 -4.19 -1.49 -14.65
N LEU A 115 -3.30 -2.48 -14.49
CA LEU A 115 -1.86 -2.28 -14.60
C LEU A 115 -1.38 -2.33 -16.05
N TYR A 116 -2.00 -3.16 -16.90
CA TYR A 116 -1.62 -3.26 -18.31
C TYR A 116 -1.72 -1.92 -19.04
N ASN A 117 -2.78 -1.14 -18.78
CA ASN A 117 -2.96 0.20 -19.34
C ASN A 117 -1.92 1.24 -18.86
N LYS A 118 -1.10 0.89 -17.87
CA LYS A 118 -0.07 1.75 -17.26
C LYS A 118 1.30 1.06 -17.17
N ILE A 119 1.50 0.01 -17.96
CA ILE A 119 2.67 -0.86 -17.86
C ILE A 119 3.97 -0.09 -18.10
N SER A 120 4.02 0.78 -19.10
CA SER A 120 5.19 1.58 -19.46
C SER A 120 5.62 2.58 -18.39
N SER A 121 4.69 3.03 -17.55
CA SER A 121 4.97 3.97 -16.46
C SER A 121 5.43 3.31 -15.16
N ARG A 122 5.57 1.98 -15.14
CA ARG A 122 5.92 1.20 -13.95
C ARG A 122 7.14 0.34 -14.19
N PRO A 123 8.34 0.76 -13.74
CA PRO A 123 9.60 0.06 -14.03
C PRO A 123 9.58 -1.43 -13.71
N LEU A 124 8.94 -1.81 -12.60
CA LEU A 124 8.88 -3.21 -12.16
C LEU A 124 8.21 -4.16 -13.17
N ILE A 125 7.28 -3.64 -13.97
CA ILE A 125 6.49 -4.42 -14.95
C ILE A 125 6.66 -3.93 -16.38
N ALA A 126 7.44 -2.87 -16.62
CA ALA A 126 7.61 -2.25 -17.94
C ALA A 126 8.25 -3.19 -18.99
N HIS A 127 8.96 -4.23 -18.54
CA HIS A 127 9.58 -5.24 -19.40
C HIS A 127 8.61 -6.30 -19.92
N LEU A 128 7.40 -6.42 -19.32
CA LEU A 128 6.39 -7.40 -19.69
C LEU A 128 5.64 -6.94 -20.94
N LYS A 129 5.38 -7.87 -21.86
CA LYS A 129 4.87 -7.55 -23.20
C LYS A 129 3.41 -7.95 -23.43
N SER A 130 2.87 -8.82 -22.58
CA SER A 130 1.49 -9.29 -22.71
C SER A 130 0.74 -9.28 -21.40
N LYS A 131 -0.61 -9.41 -21.47
CA LYS A 131 -1.45 -9.54 -20.27
C LYS A 131 -1.19 -10.88 -19.57
N GLU A 132 -0.86 -11.91 -20.31
CA GLU A 132 -0.55 -13.24 -19.80
C GLU A 132 0.72 -13.21 -18.95
N GLU A 133 1.80 -12.60 -19.46
CA GLU A 133 3.03 -12.39 -18.69
C GLU A 133 2.77 -11.56 -17.42
N LEU A 134 1.99 -10.51 -17.54
CA LEU A 134 1.62 -9.66 -16.40
C LEU A 134 0.79 -10.45 -15.38
N LYS A 135 -0.15 -11.29 -15.83
CA LYS A 135 -0.97 -12.13 -14.95
C LYS A 135 -0.12 -13.14 -14.18
N GLU A 136 0.82 -13.79 -14.86
CA GLU A 136 1.76 -14.72 -14.21
C GLU A 136 2.62 -14.00 -13.17
N PHE A 137 3.19 -12.85 -13.53
CA PHE A 137 3.98 -12.02 -12.64
C PHE A 137 3.18 -11.59 -11.38
N ILE A 138 1.96 -11.10 -11.55
CA ILE A 138 1.10 -10.69 -10.43
C ILE A 138 0.75 -11.90 -9.56
N SER A 139 0.42 -13.04 -10.18
CA SER A 139 0.04 -14.26 -9.46
C SER A 139 1.17 -14.75 -8.55
N LYS A 140 2.40 -14.79 -9.07
CA LYS A 140 3.58 -15.16 -8.32
C LYS A 140 3.84 -14.20 -7.15
N HIS A 141 3.82 -12.90 -7.42
CA HIS A 141 4.03 -11.89 -6.38
C HIS A 141 2.94 -11.93 -5.29
N LEU A 142 1.67 -12.12 -5.67
CA LEU A 142 0.59 -12.22 -4.69
C LEU A 142 0.71 -13.51 -3.86
N PHE A 143 1.12 -14.62 -4.47
CA PHE A 143 1.36 -15.86 -3.74
C PHE A 143 2.41 -15.65 -2.63
N GLU A 144 3.52 -14.96 -2.94
CA GLU A 144 4.57 -14.66 -1.97
C GLU A 144 4.13 -13.64 -0.90
N ARG A 145 3.29 -12.64 -1.27
CA ARG A 145 2.92 -11.53 -0.39
C ARG A 145 1.68 -11.76 0.45
N ASN A 146 0.78 -12.65 0.02
CA ASN A 146 -0.47 -12.89 0.72
C ASN A 146 -0.27 -13.39 2.15
N GLN A 147 0.81 -14.13 2.43
CA GLN A 147 1.14 -14.52 3.80
C GLN A 147 1.30 -13.33 4.77
N TYR A 148 1.67 -12.15 4.25
CA TYR A 148 1.74 -10.90 5.01
C TYR A 148 0.41 -10.15 4.98
N TYR A 149 -0.18 -9.96 3.79
CA TYR A 149 -1.40 -9.19 3.62
C TYR A 149 -2.58 -9.77 4.40
N LEU A 150 -2.71 -11.10 4.42
CA LEU A 150 -3.78 -11.80 5.13
C LEU A 150 -3.67 -11.72 6.67
N ARG A 151 -2.56 -11.24 7.20
CA ARG A 151 -2.43 -10.94 8.63
C ARG A 151 -3.11 -9.63 9.04
N SER A 152 -3.61 -8.83 8.08
CA SER A 152 -4.31 -7.58 8.37
C SER A 152 -5.54 -7.83 9.24
N LYS A 153 -5.83 -6.89 10.15
CA LYS A 153 -7.00 -6.96 11.05
C LYS A 153 -8.32 -6.98 10.27
N ILE A 154 -8.36 -6.28 9.13
CA ILE A 154 -9.52 -6.21 8.25
C ILE A 154 -9.07 -6.61 6.84
N ILE A 155 -9.83 -7.51 6.21
CA ILE A 155 -9.65 -7.88 4.81
C ILE A 155 -10.90 -7.45 4.06
N LEU A 156 -10.78 -6.46 3.18
CA LEU A 156 -11.89 -5.95 2.39
C LEU A 156 -11.73 -6.40 0.94
N ASN A 157 -12.67 -7.22 0.47
CA ASN A 157 -12.79 -7.56 -0.95
C ASN A 157 -13.44 -6.39 -1.69
N THR A 158 -12.69 -5.79 -2.61
CA THR A 158 -13.12 -4.57 -3.30
C THR A 158 -13.41 -4.78 -4.79
N ASN A 159 -13.49 -6.04 -5.26
CA ASN A 159 -13.59 -6.36 -6.70
C ASN A 159 -14.76 -5.70 -7.43
N ASN A 160 -15.93 -5.71 -6.81
CA ASN A 160 -17.17 -5.21 -7.42
C ASN A 160 -17.65 -3.90 -6.80
N LEU A 161 -16.75 -3.19 -6.12
CA LEU A 161 -17.07 -1.94 -5.44
C LEU A 161 -16.46 -0.75 -6.19
N GLU A 162 -17.29 0.27 -6.39
CA GLU A 162 -16.83 1.57 -6.84
C GLU A 162 -16.07 2.29 -5.70
N LEU A 163 -15.29 3.30 -6.04
CA LEU A 163 -14.48 4.02 -5.07
C LEU A 163 -15.30 4.58 -3.89
N HIS A 164 -16.50 5.07 -4.17
CA HIS A 164 -17.39 5.59 -3.13
C HIS A 164 -17.82 4.50 -2.16
N ASP A 165 -18.26 3.36 -2.69
CA ASP A 165 -18.76 2.24 -1.90
C ASP A 165 -17.67 1.64 -1.01
N VAL A 166 -16.43 1.54 -1.54
CA VAL A 166 -15.26 1.11 -0.75
C VAL A 166 -15.05 2.03 0.46
N VAL A 167 -15.15 3.35 0.26
CA VAL A 167 -14.96 4.32 1.36
C VAL A 167 -16.09 4.22 2.38
N GLU A 168 -17.34 4.08 1.95
CA GLU A 168 -18.48 3.92 2.87
C GLU A 168 -18.39 2.61 3.66
N GLU A 169 -17.96 1.52 3.00
CA GLU A 169 -17.76 0.25 3.70
C GLU A 169 -16.63 0.35 4.74
N LEU A 170 -15.52 1.01 4.38
CA LEU A 170 -14.43 1.26 5.33
C LEU A 170 -14.88 2.08 6.53
N LYS A 171 -15.71 3.10 6.34
CA LYS A 171 -16.26 3.91 7.44
C LYS A 171 -17.09 3.05 8.39
N LYS A 172 -17.93 2.15 7.88
CA LYS A 172 -18.73 1.22 8.71
C LYS A 172 -17.85 0.27 9.52
N LEU A 173 -16.78 -0.26 8.90
CA LEU A 173 -15.84 -1.19 9.55
C LEU A 173 -14.98 -0.54 10.62
N LEU A 174 -14.75 0.77 10.51
CA LEU A 174 -13.91 1.54 11.45
C LEU A 174 -14.68 2.13 12.62
N GLY A 175 -16.02 2.12 12.56
CA GLY A 175 -16.92 2.57 13.63
C GLY A 175 -17.20 4.05 13.54
#